data_ce915a8d5ebcbbd097f08b5a52cfef20
#
_entry.id   ce915a8d5ebcbbd097f08b5a52cfef20
#
_cell.length_a   1.000
_cell.length_b   1.000
_cell.length_c   1.000
_cell.angle_alpha   90.00
_cell.angle_beta   90.00
_cell.angle_gamma   90.00
#
_symmetry.space_group_name_H-M   'P 1'
#
loop_
_entity.id
_entity.type
_entity.pdbx_description
1 polymer ?
#
loop_
_entity_poly.entity_id
_entity_poly.type
_entity_poly.pdbx_seq_one_letter_code
_entity_poly.pdbx_strand_id
1 'polypeptide(L)'
;MEIASAAIAGFGYPEHPVWLPPSAASGSRFPLQLIANQPATRLHSQLDFGATSQASKIKDREPVRIHPRDAAARGIGDGDIVQLYNDRGACLAAAVLSDALRPGVIQLSTGTWYDPGDPAADKPMCVHGNPNVLTRDAGTSRLAQGCSGQLTSVEIERFEGPLPPVKAFDPPP
;
A
#
# COMPACT_ATOMS: atom_id res chain seq x y z
N MET A 1 11.18 19.10 29.87
CA MET A 1 10.22 17.98 29.74
C MET A 1 10.97 16.71 30.09
N GLU A 2 10.67 16.09 31.21
CA GLU A 2 11.17 14.74 31.50
C GLU A 2 10.36 13.71 30.69
N ILE A 3 11.08 12.94 29.89
CA ILE A 3 10.50 11.82 29.12
C ILE A 3 10.96 10.47 29.68
N ALA A 4 11.91 10.48 30.62
CA ALA A 4 12.33 9.30 31.33
C ALA A 4 11.27 8.89 32.37
N SER A 5 10.84 7.65 32.33
CA SER A 5 9.86 7.09 33.26
C SER A 5 10.09 5.59 33.41
N ALA A 6 10.09 5.10 34.66
CA ALA A 6 10.21 3.67 34.93
C ALA A 6 9.06 2.87 34.27
N ALA A 7 7.88 3.46 34.12
CA ALA A 7 6.77 2.86 33.40
C ALA A 7 7.09 2.70 31.89
N ILE A 8 7.69 3.71 31.26
CA ILE A 8 8.09 3.64 29.84
C ILE A 8 9.20 2.60 29.66
N ALA A 9 10.19 2.56 30.54
CA ALA A 9 11.25 1.56 30.54
C ALA A 9 10.69 0.14 30.65
N GLY A 10 9.66 -0.07 31.48
CA GLY A 10 8.96 -1.35 31.63
C GLY A 10 8.28 -1.86 30.35
N PHE A 11 7.99 -0.97 29.37
CA PHE A 11 7.49 -1.35 28.03
C PHE A 11 8.62 -1.68 27.05
N GLY A 12 9.89 -1.57 27.45
CA GLY A 12 11.05 -1.85 26.60
C GLY A 12 11.35 -0.75 25.59
N TYR A 13 10.95 0.49 25.86
CA TYR A 13 11.23 1.65 25.02
C TYR A 13 12.40 2.47 25.55
N PRO A 14 13.18 3.11 24.64
CA PRO A 14 14.15 4.11 25.04
C PRO A 14 13.50 5.27 25.80
N GLU A 15 14.15 5.75 26.83
CA GLU A 15 13.67 6.87 27.67
C GLU A 15 13.92 8.24 27.03
N HIS A 16 14.36 8.28 25.77
CA HIS A 16 14.62 9.48 25.00
C HIS A 16 14.31 9.26 23.52
N PRO A 17 14.11 10.30 22.72
CA PRO A 17 13.92 10.17 21.29
C PRO A 17 15.12 9.49 20.63
N VAL A 18 14.90 8.39 19.94
CA VAL A 18 15.90 7.62 19.21
C VAL A 18 15.31 7.12 17.91
N TRP A 19 16.13 7.11 16.87
CA TRP A 19 15.73 6.49 15.63
C TRP A 19 15.75 4.96 15.78
N LEU A 20 14.63 4.33 15.43
CA LEU A 20 14.52 2.87 15.36
C LEU A 20 14.35 2.46 13.89
N PRO A 21 15.07 1.43 13.43
CA PRO A 21 14.86 0.92 12.07
C PRO A 21 13.41 0.43 11.93
N PRO A 22 12.77 0.64 10.75
CA PRO A 22 11.46 0.07 10.49
C PRO A 22 11.50 -1.43 10.72
N SER A 23 10.52 -1.97 11.45
CA SER A 23 10.41 -3.40 11.73
C SER A 23 10.13 -4.26 10.47
N ALA A 24 9.70 -3.61 9.40
CA ALA A 24 9.61 -4.15 8.05
C ALA A 24 10.80 -3.70 7.21
N ALA A 25 12.01 -3.66 7.79
CA ALA A 25 13.21 -3.33 7.03
C ALA A 25 13.21 -4.20 5.77
N SER A 26 13.31 -3.53 4.62
CA SER A 26 13.30 -4.16 3.30
C SER A 26 14.34 -5.28 3.25
N GLY A 27 13.86 -6.51 3.37
CA GLY A 27 14.67 -7.65 3.00
C GLY A 27 14.85 -7.67 1.48
N SER A 28 15.83 -8.38 0.99
CA SER A 28 16.11 -8.51 -0.45
C SER A 28 14.90 -8.96 -1.29
N ARG A 29 13.91 -9.60 -0.67
CA ARG A 29 12.71 -10.14 -1.33
C ARG A 29 11.65 -9.07 -1.61
N PHE A 30 11.51 -8.05 -0.76
CA PHE A 30 10.54 -6.96 -0.90
C PHE A 30 11.25 -5.62 -0.77
N PRO A 31 11.97 -5.17 -1.81
CA PRO A 31 12.92 -4.07 -1.71
C PRO A 31 12.27 -2.67 -1.75
N LEU A 32 11.00 -2.58 -2.14
CA LEU A 32 10.33 -1.30 -2.29
C LEU A 32 9.56 -0.93 -1.03
N GLN A 33 9.77 0.29 -0.56
CA GLN A 33 9.00 0.86 0.55
C GLN A 33 7.68 1.42 0.02
N LEU A 34 6.56 0.85 0.46
CA LEU A 34 5.24 1.37 0.15
C LEU A 34 4.87 2.52 1.10
N ILE A 35 4.45 3.64 0.52
CA ILE A 35 3.78 4.73 1.22
C ILE A 35 2.31 4.71 0.82
N ALA A 36 1.43 4.48 1.80
CA ALA A 36 -0.01 4.55 1.61
C ALA A 36 -0.52 5.92 2.09
N ASN A 37 -0.59 6.87 1.16
CA ASN A 37 -1.00 8.24 1.44
C ASN A 37 -2.51 8.44 1.31
N GLN A 38 -3.00 9.55 1.84
CA GLN A 38 -4.37 10.02 1.57
C GLN A 38 -4.45 10.57 0.14
N PRO A 39 -5.41 10.11 -0.70
CA PRO A 39 -5.59 10.65 -2.04
C PRO A 39 -6.20 12.06 -2.03
N ALA A 40 -5.97 12.82 -3.09
CA ALA A 40 -6.60 14.13 -3.26
C ALA A 40 -8.05 14.06 -3.77
N THR A 41 -8.50 12.91 -4.23
CA THR A 41 -9.79 12.72 -4.93
C THR A 41 -10.92 12.23 -4.04
N ARG A 42 -10.61 11.86 -2.78
CA ARG A 42 -11.57 11.36 -1.79
C ARG A 42 -11.00 11.45 -0.38
N LEU A 43 -11.85 11.33 0.62
CA LEU A 43 -11.46 11.28 2.03
C LEU A 43 -11.54 9.84 2.54
N HIS A 44 -10.40 9.22 2.86
CA HIS A 44 -10.32 7.81 3.20
C HIS A 44 -11.01 6.92 2.13
N SER A 45 -11.98 6.11 2.51
CA SER A 45 -12.80 5.31 1.59
C SER A 45 -14.15 5.96 1.23
N GLN A 46 -14.40 7.17 1.72
CA GLN A 46 -15.63 7.90 1.42
C GLN A 46 -15.58 8.41 -0.01
N LEU A 47 -16.68 8.19 -0.73
CA LEU A 47 -16.83 8.60 -2.12
C LEU A 47 -15.82 7.96 -3.09
N ASP A 48 -15.29 6.76 -2.80
CA ASP A 48 -14.46 6.04 -3.77
C ASP A 48 -15.24 5.72 -5.06
N PHE A 49 -16.56 5.51 -4.95
CA PHE A 49 -17.47 5.38 -6.10
C PHE A 49 -17.82 6.72 -6.77
N GLY A 50 -17.44 7.85 -6.19
CA GLY A 50 -17.74 9.19 -6.73
C GLY A 50 -16.99 9.49 -8.01
N ALA A 51 -17.58 10.31 -8.88
CA ALA A 51 -17.05 10.62 -10.21
C ALA A 51 -15.59 11.12 -10.19
N THR A 52 -15.22 11.95 -9.19
CA THR A 52 -13.85 12.46 -9.05
C THR A 52 -12.85 11.33 -8.76
N SER A 53 -13.21 10.39 -7.89
CA SER A 53 -12.35 9.24 -7.58
C SER A 53 -12.25 8.31 -8.78
N GLN A 54 -13.37 7.99 -9.43
CA GLN A 54 -13.37 7.12 -10.61
C GLN A 54 -12.56 7.71 -11.77
N ALA A 55 -12.67 9.02 -12.02
CA ALA A 55 -11.90 9.71 -13.06
C ALA A 55 -10.38 9.67 -12.82
N SER A 56 -9.93 9.46 -11.59
CA SER A 56 -8.51 9.33 -11.26
C SER A 56 -7.94 7.92 -11.46
N LYS A 57 -8.79 6.92 -11.65
CA LYS A 57 -8.38 5.53 -11.85
C LYS A 57 -7.94 5.28 -13.29
N ILE A 58 -7.04 4.31 -13.46
CA ILE A 58 -6.55 3.88 -14.76
C ILE A 58 -7.00 2.44 -14.97
N LYS A 59 -7.82 2.18 -15.99
CA LYS A 59 -8.43 0.87 -16.25
C LYS A 59 -9.14 0.34 -14.98
N ASP A 60 -9.85 1.23 -14.29
CA ASP A 60 -10.59 1.00 -13.03
C ASP A 60 -9.73 0.66 -11.81
N ARG A 61 -8.42 0.82 -11.86
CA ARG A 61 -7.49 0.55 -10.74
C ARG A 61 -6.91 1.82 -10.17
N GLU A 62 -6.61 1.78 -8.89
CA GLU A 62 -5.93 2.88 -8.21
C GLU A 62 -4.54 3.09 -8.82
N PRO A 63 -4.13 4.34 -9.09
CA PRO A 63 -2.78 4.62 -9.56
C PRO A 63 -1.73 4.33 -8.47
N VAL A 64 -0.66 3.62 -8.85
CA VAL A 64 0.55 3.49 -8.04
C VAL A 64 1.68 4.27 -8.68
N ARG A 65 2.25 5.21 -7.94
CA ARG A 65 3.42 5.97 -8.42
C ARG A 65 4.70 5.21 -8.12
N ILE A 66 5.56 5.13 -9.12
CA ILE A 66 6.85 4.45 -9.05
C ILE A 66 7.92 5.29 -9.74
N HIS A 67 9.14 5.31 -9.18
CA HIS A 67 10.25 6.00 -9.82
C HIS A 67 10.64 5.32 -11.16
N PRO A 68 10.95 6.07 -12.25
CA PRO A 68 11.28 5.49 -13.56
C PRO A 68 12.39 4.45 -13.55
N ARG A 69 13.41 4.61 -12.69
CA ARG A 69 14.50 3.61 -12.54
C ARG A 69 14.01 2.27 -11.99
N ASP A 70 13.11 2.31 -11.00
CA ASP A 70 12.55 1.10 -10.39
C ASP A 70 11.60 0.39 -11.35
N ALA A 71 10.84 1.17 -12.12
CA ALA A 71 9.95 0.67 -13.18
C ALA A 71 10.75 0.02 -14.32
N ALA A 72 11.78 0.71 -14.82
CA ALA A 72 12.63 0.18 -15.89
C ALA A 72 13.32 -1.13 -15.52
N ALA A 73 13.80 -1.25 -14.27
CA ALA A 73 14.41 -2.47 -13.76
C ALA A 73 13.44 -3.68 -13.74
N ARG A 74 12.13 -3.44 -13.87
CA ARG A 74 11.06 -4.44 -13.84
C ARG A 74 10.27 -4.54 -15.14
N GLY A 75 10.69 -3.81 -16.19
CA GLY A 75 10.00 -3.76 -17.47
C GLY A 75 8.58 -3.16 -17.39
N ILE A 76 8.35 -2.24 -16.44
CA ILE A 76 7.07 -1.58 -16.22
C ILE A 76 7.05 -0.25 -16.96
N GLY A 77 6.03 -0.05 -17.81
CA GLY A 77 5.73 1.19 -18.49
C GLY A 77 4.64 2.02 -17.79
N ASP A 78 4.51 3.29 -18.20
CA ASP A 78 3.44 4.15 -17.71
C ASP A 78 2.07 3.63 -18.16
N GLY A 79 1.10 3.56 -17.26
CA GLY A 79 -0.23 3.02 -17.53
C GLY A 79 -0.33 1.47 -17.55
N ASP A 80 0.79 0.76 -17.33
CA ASP A 80 0.74 -0.71 -17.18
C ASP A 80 -0.04 -1.09 -15.92
N ILE A 81 -0.79 -2.20 -16.02
CA ILE A 81 -1.34 -2.82 -14.83
C ILE A 81 -0.24 -3.65 -14.18
N VAL A 82 -0.10 -3.46 -12.88
CA VAL A 82 0.94 -4.06 -12.05
C VAL A 82 0.33 -4.76 -10.86
N GLN A 83 1.01 -5.79 -10.39
CA GLN A 83 0.71 -6.47 -9.14
C GLN A 83 1.72 -6.05 -8.08
N LEU A 84 1.22 -5.48 -6.98
CA LEU A 84 1.99 -5.27 -5.77
C LEU A 84 1.76 -6.45 -4.83
N TYR A 85 2.82 -6.97 -4.22
CA TYR A 85 2.68 -8.10 -3.32
C TYR A 85 3.74 -8.17 -2.22
N ASN A 86 3.42 -8.92 -1.18
CA ASN A 86 4.33 -9.36 -0.13
C ASN A 86 3.82 -10.66 0.51
N ASP A 87 4.38 -11.07 1.66
CA ASP A 87 3.97 -12.31 2.35
C ASP A 87 2.50 -12.28 2.83
N ARG A 88 1.87 -11.10 2.93
CA ARG A 88 0.51 -10.93 3.45
C ARG A 88 -0.56 -11.03 2.37
N GLY A 89 -0.29 -10.50 1.19
CA GLY A 89 -1.25 -10.49 0.11
C GLY A 89 -0.74 -9.82 -1.14
N ALA A 90 -1.68 -9.55 -2.07
CA ALA A 90 -1.41 -8.88 -3.33
C ALA A 90 -2.55 -7.94 -3.72
N CYS A 91 -2.24 -6.89 -4.50
CA CYS A 91 -3.26 -6.09 -5.16
C CYS A 91 -2.80 -5.65 -6.56
N LEU A 92 -3.78 -5.44 -7.45
CA LEU A 92 -3.57 -4.82 -8.75
C LEU A 92 -3.69 -3.31 -8.63
N ALA A 93 -2.82 -2.60 -9.35
CA ALA A 93 -2.85 -1.15 -9.48
C ALA A 93 -2.38 -0.76 -10.89
N ALA A 94 -2.49 0.52 -11.25
CA ALA A 94 -1.97 1.00 -12.51
C ALA A 94 -0.72 1.87 -12.29
N ALA A 95 0.37 1.55 -12.97
CA ALA A 95 1.62 2.27 -12.81
C ALA A 95 1.56 3.70 -13.36
N VAL A 96 2.06 4.65 -12.57
CA VAL A 96 2.31 6.03 -12.97
C VAL A 96 3.77 6.33 -12.69
N LEU A 97 4.53 6.61 -13.73
CA LEU A 97 5.95 6.94 -13.59
C LEU A 97 6.12 8.35 -13.03
N SER A 98 6.91 8.50 -11.98
CA SER A 98 7.11 9.80 -11.31
C SER A 98 8.52 9.91 -10.73
N ASP A 99 9.27 10.90 -11.18
CA ASP A 99 10.56 11.30 -10.62
C ASP A 99 10.46 12.12 -9.32
N ALA A 100 9.23 12.49 -8.92
CA ALA A 100 8.96 13.09 -7.62
C ALA A 100 9.15 12.13 -6.44
N LEU A 101 9.22 10.82 -6.71
CA LEU A 101 9.57 9.80 -5.71
C LEU A 101 11.07 9.49 -5.78
N ARG A 102 11.67 9.21 -4.62
CA ARG A 102 13.04 8.65 -4.62
C ARG A 102 13.01 7.18 -5.07
N PRO A 103 14.08 6.67 -5.71
CA PRO A 103 14.22 5.25 -5.99
C PRO A 103 14.07 4.41 -4.71
N GLY A 104 13.46 3.23 -4.84
CA GLY A 104 13.16 2.33 -3.74
C GLY A 104 11.87 2.65 -2.97
N VAL A 105 11.10 3.67 -3.42
CA VAL A 105 9.82 4.08 -2.81
C VAL A 105 8.72 4.05 -3.85
N ILE A 106 7.58 3.48 -3.49
CA ILE A 106 6.35 3.53 -4.27
C ILE A 106 5.22 4.14 -3.43
N GLN A 107 4.23 4.71 -4.10
CA GLN A 107 3.11 5.37 -3.45
C GLN A 107 1.79 4.83 -4.03
N LEU A 108 0.98 4.19 -3.16
CA LEU A 108 -0.37 3.72 -3.49
C LEU A 108 -1.34 4.30 -2.46
N SER A 109 -2.31 5.08 -2.91
CA SER A 109 -3.24 5.77 -2.02
C SER A 109 -4.17 4.82 -1.26
N THR A 110 -4.51 5.20 -0.03
CA THR A 110 -5.50 4.49 0.79
C THR A 110 -6.93 4.76 0.32
N GLY A 111 -7.88 3.99 0.85
CA GLY A 111 -9.30 4.27 0.72
C GLY A 111 -9.98 3.68 -0.50
N THR A 112 -9.26 3.04 -1.40
CA THR A 112 -9.86 2.23 -2.46
C THR A 112 -10.62 1.06 -1.85
N TRP A 113 -11.86 0.85 -2.28
CA TRP A 113 -12.68 -0.25 -1.76
C TRP A 113 -12.07 -1.61 -2.12
N TYR A 114 -12.15 -2.52 -1.15
CA TYR A 114 -11.65 -3.88 -1.32
C TYR A 114 -12.51 -4.65 -2.30
N ASP A 115 -11.86 -5.26 -3.29
CA ASP A 115 -12.50 -6.07 -4.32
C ASP A 115 -11.66 -7.34 -4.55
N PRO A 116 -12.03 -8.47 -3.93
CA PRO A 116 -11.33 -9.72 -4.13
C PRO A 116 -11.61 -10.27 -5.53
N GLY A 117 -10.56 -10.58 -6.30
CA GLY A 117 -10.71 -11.18 -7.61
C GLY A 117 -11.34 -12.58 -7.57
N ASP A 118 -10.91 -13.38 -6.60
CA ASP A 118 -11.51 -14.68 -6.23
C ASP A 118 -11.67 -14.71 -4.70
N PRO A 119 -12.87 -14.47 -4.18
CA PRO A 119 -13.13 -14.47 -2.74
C PRO A 119 -12.95 -15.85 -2.08
N ALA A 120 -12.91 -16.93 -2.85
CA ALA A 120 -12.71 -18.29 -2.35
C ALA A 120 -11.22 -18.66 -2.20
N ALA A 121 -10.30 -17.84 -2.73
CA ALA A 121 -8.88 -18.08 -2.60
C ALA A 121 -8.43 -17.92 -1.13
N ASP A 122 -7.42 -18.69 -0.71
CA ASP A 122 -6.82 -18.60 0.63
C ASP A 122 -6.30 -17.17 0.93
N LYS A 123 -5.71 -16.53 -0.06
CA LYS A 123 -5.29 -15.12 -0.01
C LYS A 123 -5.82 -14.37 -1.22
N PRO A 124 -7.05 -13.84 -1.16
CA PRO A 124 -7.63 -13.14 -2.28
C PRO A 124 -6.81 -11.91 -2.67
N MET A 125 -6.47 -11.80 -3.95
CA MET A 125 -5.85 -10.60 -4.50
C MET A 125 -6.90 -9.51 -4.66
N CYS A 126 -6.64 -8.31 -4.14
CA CYS A 126 -7.50 -7.16 -4.42
C CYS A 126 -7.28 -6.67 -5.85
N VAL A 127 -8.33 -6.66 -6.68
CA VAL A 127 -8.23 -6.25 -8.09
C VAL A 127 -8.41 -4.75 -8.33
N HIS A 128 -8.76 -3.99 -7.28
CA HIS A 128 -9.09 -2.57 -7.36
C HIS A 128 -7.98 -1.64 -6.87
N GLY A 129 -6.99 -2.15 -6.12
CA GLY A 129 -5.84 -1.37 -5.64
C GLY A 129 -5.91 -0.96 -4.17
N ASN A 130 -6.52 -1.78 -3.30
CA ASN A 130 -6.55 -1.52 -1.87
C ASN A 130 -5.22 -1.92 -1.20
N PRO A 131 -4.43 -0.98 -0.65
CA PRO A 131 -3.14 -1.30 -0.04
C PRO A 131 -3.25 -2.05 1.30
N ASN A 132 -4.44 -2.10 1.92
CA ASN A 132 -4.61 -2.76 3.21
C ASN A 132 -4.30 -4.26 3.16
N VAL A 133 -4.44 -4.91 2.01
CA VAL A 133 -4.07 -6.32 1.82
C VAL A 133 -2.56 -6.56 1.97
N LEU A 134 -1.76 -5.51 1.89
CA LEU A 134 -0.29 -5.56 2.00
C LEU A 134 0.21 -5.16 3.38
N THR A 135 -0.64 -4.53 4.21
CA THR A 135 -0.26 -4.00 5.51
C THR A 135 -0.40 -5.06 6.60
N ARG A 136 0.30 -4.86 7.72
CA ARG A 136 0.18 -5.72 8.87
C ARG A 136 -0.85 -5.15 9.86
N ASP A 137 -1.58 -6.01 10.52
CA ASP A 137 -2.42 -5.66 11.66
C ASP A 137 -1.57 -5.71 12.93
N ALA A 138 -0.88 -4.61 13.21
CA ALA A 138 -0.08 -4.46 14.42
C ALA A 138 -0.03 -3.00 14.85
N GLY A 139 -0.21 -2.76 16.13
CA GLY A 139 -0.05 -1.44 16.72
C GLY A 139 1.39 -0.93 16.63
N THR A 140 1.57 0.37 16.73
CA THR A 140 2.89 1.01 16.71
C THR A 140 3.73 0.65 17.92
N SER A 141 3.10 0.43 19.06
CA SER A 141 3.80 0.12 20.30
C SER A 141 2.88 -0.56 21.34
N ARG A 142 3.47 -1.10 22.40
CA ARG A 142 2.71 -1.57 23.56
C ARG A 142 2.09 -0.42 24.36
N LEU A 143 2.64 0.78 24.23
CA LEU A 143 2.19 1.98 24.95
C LEU A 143 1.02 2.66 24.23
N ALA A 144 1.04 2.67 22.89
CA ALA A 144 0.00 3.30 22.07
C ALA A 144 -0.25 2.48 20.80
N GLN A 145 -1.52 2.25 20.48
CA GLN A 145 -1.99 1.46 19.34
C GLN A 145 -2.23 2.35 18.11
N GLY A 146 -1.25 3.17 17.75
CA GLY A 146 -1.32 3.95 16.53
C GLY A 146 -1.20 3.09 15.27
N CYS A 147 -1.62 3.63 14.11
CA CYS A 147 -1.50 2.97 12.82
C CYS A 147 -0.02 2.83 12.40
N SER A 148 0.44 1.61 12.14
CA SER A 148 1.77 1.31 11.63
C SER A 148 1.76 0.74 10.21
N GLY A 149 0.58 0.54 9.62
CA GLY A 149 0.41 -0.13 8.33
C GLY A 149 0.95 0.63 7.13
N GLN A 150 1.15 1.94 7.25
CA GLN A 150 1.60 2.79 6.14
C GLN A 150 3.08 2.59 5.76
N LEU A 151 3.87 1.92 6.60
CA LEU A 151 5.25 1.58 6.33
C LEU A 151 5.35 0.07 6.11
N THR A 152 5.23 -0.35 4.88
CA THR A 152 5.34 -1.75 4.51
C THR A 152 6.27 -1.94 3.31
N SER A 153 6.92 -3.10 3.26
CA SER A 153 7.79 -3.48 2.15
C SER A 153 7.02 -4.36 1.18
N VAL A 154 7.22 -4.13 -0.09
CA VAL A 154 6.56 -4.84 -1.18
C VAL A 154 7.50 -5.07 -2.36
N GLU A 155 7.11 -5.95 -3.25
CA GLU A 155 7.60 -6.04 -4.61
C GLU A 155 6.48 -5.66 -5.58
N ILE A 156 6.84 -5.26 -6.79
CA ILE A 156 5.93 -4.90 -7.86
C ILE A 156 6.39 -5.54 -9.17
N GLU A 157 5.45 -6.07 -9.92
CA GLU A 157 5.71 -6.66 -11.23
C GLU A 157 4.60 -6.30 -12.21
N ARG A 158 4.88 -6.36 -13.50
CA ARG A 158 3.85 -6.19 -14.52
C ARG A 158 2.86 -7.36 -14.45
N PHE A 159 1.56 -7.04 -14.40
CA PHE A 159 0.53 -8.05 -14.42
C PHE A 159 0.35 -8.57 -15.85
N GLU A 160 0.48 -9.88 -16.00
CA GLU A 160 0.30 -10.58 -17.27
C GLU A 160 -0.96 -11.46 -17.21
N GLY A 161 -1.79 -11.34 -18.23
CA GLY A 161 -3.01 -12.11 -18.34
C GLY A 161 -4.27 -11.26 -18.46
N PRO A 162 -5.44 -11.91 -18.50
CA PRO A 162 -6.72 -11.21 -18.60
C PRO A 162 -6.98 -10.40 -17.33
N LEU A 163 -7.35 -9.13 -17.51
CA LEU A 163 -7.68 -8.27 -16.37
C LEU A 163 -9.01 -8.73 -15.77
N PRO A 164 -9.05 -9.05 -14.47
CA PRO A 164 -10.31 -9.34 -13.79
C PRO A 164 -11.18 -8.08 -13.74
N PRO A 165 -12.51 -8.21 -13.85
CA PRO A 165 -13.41 -7.07 -13.71
C PRO A 165 -13.34 -6.51 -12.28
N VAL A 166 -13.48 -5.19 -12.15
CA VAL A 166 -13.67 -4.53 -10.84
C VAL A 166 -15.16 -4.53 -10.54
N LYS A 167 -15.54 -5.06 -9.38
CA LYS A 167 -16.92 -5.19 -8.88
C LYS A 167 -17.17 -4.41 -7.59
N ALA A 168 -16.17 -3.67 -7.13
CA ALA A 168 -16.25 -2.92 -5.87
C ALA A 168 -17.48 -2.00 -5.75
N PHE A 169 -18.05 -1.58 -6.89
CA PHE A 169 -19.19 -0.67 -6.94
C PHE A 169 -20.49 -1.34 -7.41
N ASP A 170 -20.46 -2.64 -7.67
CA ASP A 170 -21.66 -3.37 -8.02
C ASP A 170 -22.63 -3.41 -6.83
N PRO A 171 -23.94 -3.38 -7.07
CA PRO A 171 -24.91 -3.59 -6.01
C PRO A 171 -24.67 -4.93 -5.31
N PRO A 172 -24.91 -5.02 -4.00
CA PRO A 172 -24.86 -6.33 -3.32
C PRO A 172 -25.87 -7.30 -3.95
N PRO A 173 -25.55 -8.59 -4.00
CA PRO A 173 -26.43 -9.62 -4.54
C PRO A 173 -27.74 -9.78 -3.76
#